data_cd1674df0ceaa5a48c58c214fff0848b
#
_entry.id   cd1674df0ceaa5a48c58c214fff0848b
#
_cell.length_a   1.000
_cell.length_b   1.000
_cell.length_c   1.000
_cell.angle_alpha   90.00
_cell.angle_beta   90.00
_cell.angle_gamma   90.00
#
_symmetry.space_group_name_H-M   'P 1'
#
loop_
_entity.id
_entity.type
_entity.pdbx_description
1 polymer ?
#
loop_
_entity_poly.entity_id
_entity_poly.type
_entity_poly.pdbx_seq_one_letter_code
_entity_poly.pdbx_strand_id
1 'polypeptide(L)'
;MEQDSEYLLLNSINELTRQKADISQRDLARAINLSLGMTNVLLKRLSQKGFILVQKVSARKVSYVLTPSGVNELAGRTYRYLKRTMKKVVDYKETIMDIARDARSRGFSRLALLGKSDLDFIIEYAATNAGLEFCSYQDARDIGGDTFVFVSESYERRMLDQDGPESPLPADGNAVAHIYDLLSKG
;
A
#
# COMPACT_ATOMS: atom_id res chain seq x y z
N MET A 1 -10.31 11.93 0.40
CA MET A 1 -10.67 11.68 1.82
C MET A 1 -12.12 11.25 2.02
N GLU A 2 -13.14 12.04 1.65
CA GLU A 2 -14.54 11.68 1.95
C GLU A 2 -15.05 10.44 1.16
N GLN A 3 -14.70 10.32 -0.11
CA GLN A 3 -15.03 9.14 -0.94
C GLN A 3 -14.35 7.87 -0.44
N ASP A 4 -13.17 7.98 0.12
CA ASP A 4 -12.45 6.85 0.70
C ASP A 4 -13.12 6.36 1.98
N SER A 5 -13.62 7.28 2.82
CA SER A 5 -14.35 6.93 4.04
C SER A 5 -15.69 6.23 3.76
N GLU A 6 -16.43 6.64 2.71
CA GLU A 6 -17.64 5.94 2.27
C GLU A 6 -17.31 4.52 1.76
N TYR A 7 -16.23 4.36 0.99
CA TYR A 7 -15.77 3.05 0.52
C TYR A 7 -15.40 2.14 1.69
N LEU A 8 -14.59 2.64 2.63
CA LEU A 8 -14.21 1.88 3.83
C LEU A 8 -15.44 1.45 4.63
N LEU A 9 -16.44 2.32 4.77
CA LEU A 9 -17.66 1.99 5.48
C LEU A 9 -18.49 0.94 4.78
N LEU A 10 -18.68 1.02 3.45
CA LEU A 10 -19.36 0.00 2.66
C LEU A 10 -18.65 -1.35 2.75
N ASN A 11 -17.33 -1.35 2.64
CA ASN A 11 -16.51 -2.56 2.76
C ASN A 11 -16.63 -3.17 4.16
N SER A 12 -16.54 -2.36 5.23
CA SER A 12 -16.70 -2.82 6.61
C SER A 12 -18.09 -3.41 6.87
N ILE A 13 -19.16 -2.83 6.31
CA ILE A 13 -20.50 -3.42 6.40
C ILE A 13 -20.52 -4.79 5.72
N ASN A 14 -19.95 -4.91 4.52
CA ASN A 14 -19.90 -6.18 3.77
C ASN A 14 -19.13 -7.26 4.54
N GLU A 15 -17.94 -6.93 5.06
CA GLU A 15 -17.11 -7.88 5.80
C GLU A 15 -17.75 -8.30 7.13
N LEU A 16 -18.21 -7.34 7.92
CA LEU A 16 -18.78 -7.62 9.22
C LEU A 16 -20.11 -8.39 9.12
N THR A 17 -20.93 -8.14 8.08
CA THR A 17 -22.18 -8.88 7.84
C THR A 17 -21.92 -10.37 7.59
N ARG A 18 -20.77 -10.71 7.02
CA ARG A 18 -20.37 -12.12 6.82
C ARG A 18 -19.93 -12.80 8.11
N GLN A 19 -19.41 -12.02 9.07
CA GLN A 19 -18.85 -12.55 10.32
C GLN A 19 -19.89 -12.62 11.45
N LYS A 20 -20.84 -11.69 11.47
CA LYS A 20 -21.88 -11.60 12.52
C LYS A 20 -23.18 -11.04 11.98
N ALA A 21 -24.30 -11.54 12.53
CA ALA A 21 -25.65 -11.14 12.12
C ALA A 21 -25.99 -9.68 12.43
N ASP A 22 -25.41 -9.13 13.50
CA ASP A 22 -25.74 -7.80 14.01
C ASP A 22 -24.53 -6.90 14.07
N ILE A 23 -24.54 -5.82 13.28
CA ILE A 23 -23.47 -4.82 13.22
C ILE A 23 -23.99 -3.53 13.84
N SER A 24 -23.32 -3.05 14.90
CA SER A 24 -23.62 -1.76 15.50
C SER A 24 -22.83 -0.62 14.87
N GLN A 25 -23.31 0.63 15.06
CA GLN A 25 -22.58 1.83 14.66
C GLN A 25 -21.18 1.92 15.31
N ARG A 26 -21.04 1.43 16.54
CA ARG A 26 -19.74 1.42 17.25
C ARG A 26 -18.76 0.43 16.62
N ASP A 27 -19.26 -0.72 16.15
CA ASP A 27 -18.42 -1.69 15.44
C ASP A 27 -17.88 -1.09 14.14
N LEU A 28 -18.76 -0.42 13.39
CA LEU A 28 -18.38 0.25 12.15
C LEU A 28 -17.40 1.41 12.39
N ALA A 29 -17.66 2.25 13.40
CA ALA A 29 -16.77 3.35 13.77
C ALA A 29 -15.35 2.86 14.12
N ARG A 30 -15.26 1.75 14.86
CA ARG A 30 -13.95 1.13 15.18
C ARG A 30 -13.28 0.57 13.93
N ALA A 31 -14.03 -0.14 13.08
CA ALA A 31 -13.49 -0.78 11.87
C ALA A 31 -12.86 0.22 10.90
N ILE A 32 -13.43 1.44 10.80
CA ILE A 32 -12.92 2.48 9.89
C ILE A 32 -12.11 3.57 10.59
N ASN A 33 -11.85 3.42 11.89
CA ASN A 33 -11.10 4.36 12.73
C ASN A 33 -11.64 5.81 12.64
N LEU A 34 -12.97 5.97 12.70
CA LEU A 34 -13.64 7.27 12.74
C LEU A 34 -14.44 7.45 14.03
N SER A 35 -14.73 8.71 14.36
CA SER A 35 -15.66 9.03 15.46
C SER A 35 -17.08 8.51 15.16
N LEU A 36 -17.83 8.19 16.21
CA LEU A 36 -19.21 7.75 16.09
C LEU A 36 -20.08 8.79 15.36
N GLY A 37 -19.86 10.07 15.62
CA GLY A 37 -20.58 11.16 14.96
C GLY A 37 -20.34 11.18 13.44
N MET A 38 -19.07 11.08 13.00
CA MET A 38 -18.73 11.03 11.59
C MET A 38 -19.29 9.76 10.92
N THR A 39 -19.18 8.62 11.58
CA THR A 39 -19.75 7.35 11.09
C THR A 39 -21.25 7.47 10.87
N ASN A 40 -21.98 8.11 11.79
CA ASN A 40 -23.43 8.35 11.65
C ASN A 40 -23.76 9.24 10.45
N VAL A 41 -22.98 10.29 10.20
CA VAL A 41 -23.16 11.14 9.02
C VAL A 41 -22.98 10.33 7.73
N LEU A 42 -21.96 9.49 7.65
CA LEU A 42 -21.68 8.62 6.51
C LEU A 42 -22.80 7.58 6.32
N LEU A 43 -23.24 6.92 7.41
CA LEU A 43 -24.34 5.94 7.35
C LEU A 43 -25.65 6.56 6.83
N LYS A 44 -25.99 7.77 7.32
CA LYS A 44 -27.16 8.50 6.84
C LYS A 44 -27.05 8.79 5.35
N ARG A 45 -25.88 9.24 4.89
CA ARG A 45 -25.62 9.53 3.47
C ARG A 45 -25.72 8.27 2.60
N LEU A 46 -25.12 7.16 3.01
CA LEU A 46 -25.17 5.88 2.28
C LEU A 46 -26.62 5.33 2.22
N SER A 47 -27.38 5.50 3.29
CA SER A 47 -28.80 5.14 3.32
C SER A 47 -29.63 6.03 2.37
N GLN A 48 -29.39 7.34 2.34
CA GLN A 48 -30.04 8.27 1.41
C GLN A 48 -29.71 7.97 -0.06
N LYS A 49 -28.48 7.49 -0.34
CA LYS A 49 -28.06 7.02 -1.67
C LYS A 49 -28.66 5.64 -2.03
N GLY A 50 -29.35 4.98 -1.09
CA GLY A 50 -29.91 3.65 -1.30
C GLY A 50 -28.87 2.52 -1.31
N PHE A 51 -27.66 2.74 -0.82
CA PHE A 51 -26.60 1.73 -0.81
C PHE A 51 -26.67 0.79 0.39
N ILE A 52 -27.28 1.24 1.49
CA ILE A 52 -27.50 0.43 2.68
C ILE A 52 -28.96 0.49 3.13
N LEU A 53 -29.42 -0.61 3.73
CA LEU A 53 -30.67 -0.67 4.51
C LEU A 53 -30.33 -0.64 6.00
N VAL A 54 -31.16 0.10 6.74
CA VAL A 54 -31.13 0.19 8.20
C VAL A 54 -32.29 -0.65 8.73
N GLN A 55 -31.97 -1.77 9.36
CA GLN A 55 -32.95 -2.69 9.89
C GLN A 55 -33.05 -2.57 11.42
N LYS A 56 -34.25 -2.37 11.95
CA LYS A 56 -34.48 -2.46 13.39
C LYS A 56 -34.52 -3.94 13.80
N VAL A 57 -33.53 -4.36 14.60
CA VAL A 57 -33.47 -5.72 15.15
C VAL A 57 -34.24 -5.78 16.47
N SER A 58 -34.23 -4.68 17.25
CA SER A 58 -35.03 -4.52 18.49
C SER A 58 -35.28 -3.05 18.79
N ALA A 59 -35.99 -2.74 19.88
CA ALA A 59 -36.25 -1.36 20.30
C ALA A 59 -34.99 -0.49 20.48
N ARG A 60 -33.82 -1.13 20.76
CA ARG A 60 -32.55 -0.45 21.03
C ARG A 60 -31.42 -0.88 20.09
N LYS A 61 -31.71 -1.74 19.08
CA LYS A 61 -30.69 -2.33 18.22
C LYS A 61 -31.05 -2.14 16.75
N VAL A 62 -30.09 -1.63 16.00
CA VAL A 62 -30.19 -1.38 14.57
C VAL A 62 -29.05 -2.14 13.87
N SER A 63 -29.33 -2.80 12.78
CA SER A 63 -28.36 -3.46 11.92
C SER A 63 -28.29 -2.79 10.54
N TYR A 64 -27.16 -2.93 9.89
CA TYR A 64 -26.88 -2.34 8.57
C TYR A 64 -26.56 -3.45 7.58
N VAL A 65 -27.21 -3.41 6.41
CA VAL A 65 -27.04 -4.40 5.34
C VAL A 65 -26.87 -3.67 4.02
N LEU A 66 -25.99 -4.17 3.15
CA LEU A 66 -25.87 -3.65 1.79
C LEU A 66 -27.10 -3.99 0.95
N THR A 67 -27.57 -3.03 0.18
CA THR A 67 -28.54 -3.29 -0.90
C THR A 67 -27.81 -3.88 -2.12
N PRO A 68 -28.53 -4.43 -3.11
CA PRO A 68 -27.94 -4.79 -4.40
C PRO A 68 -27.20 -3.61 -5.06
N SER A 69 -27.74 -2.39 -4.96
CA SER A 69 -27.10 -1.17 -5.44
C SER A 69 -25.81 -0.86 -4.66
N GLY A 70 -25.82 -1.07 -3.33
CA GLY A 70 -24.64 -0.90 -2.49
C GLY A 70 -23.55 -1.91 -2.81
N VAL A 71 -23.90 -3.17 -3.10
CA VAL A 71 -22.95 -4.20 -3.55
C VAL A 71 -22.30 -3.81 -4.89
N ASN A 72 -23.10 -3.35 -5.85
CA ASN A 72 -22.61 -2.89 -7.14
C ASN A 72 -21.70 -1.66 -7.01
N GLU A 73 -22.04 -0.70 -6.15
CA GLU A 73 -21.21 0.47 -5.88
C GLU A 73 -19.88 0.08 -5.22
N LEU A 74 -19.92 -0.83 -4.24
CA LEU A 74 -18.72 -1.36 -3.61
C LEU A 74 -17.80 -2.05 -4.63
N ALA A 75 -18.36 -2.94 -5.46
CA ALA A 75 -17.62 -3.63 -6.52
C ALA A 75 -16.98 -2.65 -7.51
N GLY A 76 -17.73 -1.63 -7.95
CA GLY A 76 -17.24 -0.59 -8.85
C GLY A 76 -16.10 0.24 -8.23
N ARG A 77 -16.19 0.59 -6.94
CA ARG A 77 -15.13 1.32 -6.23
C ARG A 77 -13.88 0.44 -6.05
N THR A 78 -14.07 -0.82 -5.66
CA THR A 78 -12.98 -1.81 -5.53
C THR A 78 -12.24 -1.98 -6.86
N TYR A 79 -12.97 -2.13 -7.97
CA TYR A 79 -12.38 -2.24 -9.31
C TYR A 79 -11.54 -0.99 -9.68
N ARG A 80 -12.09 0.21 -9.44
CA ARG A 80 -11.36 1.47 -9.71
C ARG A 80 -10.12 1.61 -8.84
N TYR A 81 -10.19 1.20 -7.57
CA TYR A 81 -9.04 1.17 -6.67
C TYR A 81 -7.96 0.22 -7.18
N LEU A 82 -8.35 -1.04 -7.48
CA LEU A 82 -7.44 -2.06 -8.00
C LEU A 82 -6.76 -1.58 -9.31
N LYS A 83 -7.55 -1.05 -10.25
CA LYS A 83 -7.02 -0.53 -11.52
C LYS A 83 -5.97 0.56 -11.31
N ARG A 84 -6.21 1.49 -10.37
CA ARG A 84 -5.23 2.54 -10.04
C ARG A 84 -3.96 1.97 -9.41
N THR A 85 -4.13 1.02 -8.48
CA THR A 85 -3.00 0.35 -7.84
C THR A 85 -2.16 -0.42 -8.84
N MET A 86 -2.79 -1.19 -9.73
CA MET A 86 -2.07 -1.91 -10.79
C MET A 86 -1.32 -0.96 -11.74
N LYS A 87 -1.94 0.18 -12.10
CA LYS A 87 -1.23 1.19 -12.90
C LYS A 87 0.04 1.67 -12.21
N LYS A 88 -0.02 2.00 -10.93
CA LYS A 88 1.16 2.40 -10.15
C LYS A 88 2.24 1.31 -10.13
N VAL A 89 1.86 0.04 -9.96
CA VAL A 89 2.82 -1.08 -10.00
C VAL A 89 3.52 -1.17 -11.36
N VAL A 90 2.80 -0.93 -12.46
CA VAL A 90 3.40 -0.87 -13.80
C VAL A 90 4.37 0.31 -13.92
N ASP A 91 3.98 1.49 -13.45
CA ASP A 91 4.83 2.70 -13.46
C ASP A 91 6.12 2.47 -12.63
N TYR A 92 6.01 1.82 -11.46
CA TYR A 92 7.18 1.43 -10.64
C TYR A 92 8.08 0.43 -11.36
N LYS A 93 7.48 -0.60 -11.99
CA LYS A 93 8.24 -1.57 -12.78
C LYS A 93 9.06 -0.88 -13.88
N GLU A 94 8.46 0.01 -14.64
CA GLU A 94 9.15 0.73 -15.71
C GLU A 94 10.31 1.57 -15.16
N THR A 95 10.08 2.32 -14.09
CA THR A 95 11.11 3.13 -13.43
C THR A 95 12.26 2.27 -12.90
N ILE A 96 11.97 1.16 -12.24
CA ILE A 96 13.00 0.24 -11.71
C ILE A 96 13.79 -0.40 -12.85
N MET A 97 13.13 -0.76 -13.96
CA MET A 97 13.82 -1.29 -15.14
C MET A 97 14.74 -0.26 -15.81
N ASP A 98 14.33 1.01 -15.86
CA ASP A 98 15.18 2.09 -16.39
C ASP A 98 16.41 2.30 -15.52
N ILE A 99 16.25 2.30 -14.20
CA ILE A 99 17.36 2.39 -13.25
C ILE A 99 18.31 1.19 -13.39
N ALA A 100 17.78 -0.03 -13.54
CA ALA A 100 18.62 -1.22 -13.73
C ALA A 100 19.43 -1.16 -15.03
N ARG A 101 18.83 -0.67 -16.12
CA ARG A 101 19.54 -0.46 -17.40
C ARG A 101 20.63 0.63 -17.29
N ASP A 102 20.33 1.73 -16.59
CA ASP A 102 21.31 2.77 -16.31
C ASP A 102 22.47 2.24 -15.48
N ALA A 103 22.19 1.52 -14.38
CA ALA A 103 23.20 0.88 -13.56
C ALA A 103 24.12 -0.03 -14.39
N ARG A 104 23.55 -0.85 -15.29
CA ARG A 104 24.34 -1.69 -16.19
C ARG A 104 25.22 -0.88 -17.12
N SER A 105 24.69 0.21 -17.71
CA SER A 105 25.44 1.08 -18.62
C SER A 105 26.63 1.79 -17.92
N ARG A 106 26.50 2.04 -16.62
CA ARG A 106 27.54 2.63 -15.76
C ARG A 106 28.57 1.63 -15.27
N GLY A 107 28.44 0.35 -15.63
CA GLY A 107 29.44 -0.68 -15.36
C GLY A 107 29.20 -1.49 -14.07
N PHE A 108 28.08 -1.29 -13.37
CA PHE A 108 27.73 -2.15 -12.25
C PHE A 108 27.49 -3.59 -12.71
N SER A 109 27.91 -4.56 -11.91
CA SER A 109 27.66 -5.99 -12.16
C SER A 109 26.49 -6.52 -11.34
N ARG A 110 26.12 -5.85 -10.25
CA ARG A 110 25.11 -6.27 -9.31
C ARG A 110 24.06 -5.19 -9.05
N LEU A 111 22.84 -5.65 -8.79
CA LEU A 111 21.72 -4.85 -8.31
C LEU A 111 21.29 -5.42 -6.95
N ALA A 112 21.37 -4.61 -5.91
CA ALA A 112 21.05 -5.04 -4.56
C ALA A 112 19.79 -4.39 -4.00
N LEU A 113 19.05 -5.14 -3.20
CA LEU A 113 18.02 -4.62 -2.30
C LEU A 113 18.55 -4.63 -0.87
N LEU A 114 18.60 -3.47 -0.23
CA LEU A 114 18.97 -3.31 1.18
C LEU A 114 17.70 -3.19 2.03
N GLY A 115 17.50 -4.18 2.90
CA GLY A 115 16.30 -4.35 3.71
C GLY A 115 15.21 -5.19 3.01
N LYS A 116 13.95 -5.02 3.42
CA LYS A 116 12.78 -5.75 2.87
C LYS A 116 11.83 -4.79 2.18
N SER A 117 11.32 -5.16 1.02
CA SER A 117 10.30 -4.42 0.28
C SER A 117 9.31 -5.38 -0.38
N ASP A 118 8.06 -4.95 -0.51
CA ASP A 118 7.05 -5.68 -1.30
C ASP A 118 7.31 -5.58 -2.82
N LEU A 119 8.33 -4.80 -3.23
CA LEU A 119 8.77 -4.64 -4.63
C LEU A 119 10.00 -5.48 -4.98
N ASP A 120 10.46 -6.37 -4.08
CA ASP A 120 11.66 -7.19 -4.26
C ASP A 120 11.63 -7.99 -5.57
N PHE A 121 10.50 -8.62 -5.90
CA PHE A 121 10.31 -9.38 -7.13
C PHE A 121 10.44 -8.52 -8.41
N ILE A 122 10.09 -7.22 -8.36
CA ILE A 122 10.26 -6.30 -9.49
C ILE A 122 11.73 -5.96 -9.67
N ILE A 123 12.46 -5.76 -8.58
CA ILE A 123 13.89 -5.43 -8.59
C ILE A 123 14.70 -6.63 -9.11
N GLU A 124 14.39 -7.83 -8.64
CA GLU A 124 14.98 -9.08 -9.13
C GLU A 124 14.74 -9.30 -10.63
N TYR A 125 13.48 -9.10 -11.06
CA TYR A 125 13.13 -9.16 -12.48
C TYR A 125 13.91 -8.13 -13.32
N ALA A 126 14.04 -6.90 -12.83
CA ALA A 126 14.77 -5.83 -13.53
C ALA A 126 16.27 -6.14 -13.61
N ALA A 127 16.88 -6.66 -12.54
CA ALA A 127 18.25 -7.10 -12.52
C ALA A 127 18.51 -8.17 -13.60
N THR A 128 17.70 -9.22 -13.62
CA THR A 128 17.77 -10.31 -14.60
C THR A 128 17.69 -9.79 -16.03
N ASN A 129 16.73 -8.89 -16.32
CA ASN A 129 16.55 -8.33 -17.66
C ASN A 129 17.70 -7.40 -18.08
N ALA A 130 18.36 -6.72 -17.15
CA ALA A 130 19.51 -5.88 -17.41
C ALA A 130 20.84 -6.66 -17.48
N GLY A 131 20.84 -7.97 -17.19
CA GLY A 131 22.03 -8.80 -17.10
C GLY A 131 22.90 -8.47 -15.88
N LEU A 132 22.24 -8.10 -14.76
CA LEU A 132 22.84 -7.86 -13.46
C LEU A 132 22.54 -9.04 -12.52
N GLU A 133 23.47 -9.34 -11.59
CA GLU A 133 23.21 -10.28 -10.50
C GLU A 133 22.35 -9.60 -9.44
N PHE A 134 21.25 -10.25 -9.03
CA PHE A 134 20.41 -9.75 -7.94
C PHE A 134 20.93 -10.26 -6.58
N CYS A 135 21.04 -9.35 -5.62
CA CYS A 135 21.45 -9.64 -4.23
C CYS A 135 20.49 -8.96 -3.25
N SER A 136 20.27 -9.57 -2.09
CA SER A 136 19.51 -8.98 -0.99
C SER A 136 20.37 -8.93 0.27
N TYR A 137 20.46 -7.75 0.89
CA TYR A 137 21.26 -7.50 2.09
C TYR A 137 20.38 -6.95 3.21
N GLN A 138 20.72 -7.32 4.44
CA GLN A 138 20.10 -6.75 5.64
C GLN A 138 20.96 -5.64 6.27
N ASP A 139 22.26 -5.63 5.93
CA ASP A 139 23.25 -4.65 6.43
C ASP A 139 24.04 -4.07 5.25
N ALA A 140 24.21 -2.75 5.26
CA ALA A 140 24.94 -2.05 4.20
C ALA A 140 26.44 -2.38 4.16
N ARG A 141 27.01 -2.87 5.27
CA ARG A 141 28.41 -3.27 5.37
C ARG A 141 28.79 -4.47 4.50
N ASP A 142 27.81 -5.27 4.11
CA ASP A 142 27.99 -6.48 3.30
C ASP A 142 28.02 -6.18 1.79
N ILE A 143 27.82 -4.90 1.38
CA ILE A 143 27.66 -4.50 -0.01
C ILE A 143 29.02 -4.22 -0.64
N GLY A 144 29.31 -4.89 -1.76
CA GLY A 144 30.54 -4.67 -2.55
C GLY A 144 30.50 -3.43 -3.46
N GLY A 145 31.67 -2.92 -3.85
CA GLY A 145 31.83 -1.64 -4.57
C GLY A 145 31.32 -1.59 -6.02
N ASP A 146 30.94 -2.72 -6.65
CA ASP A 146 30.41 -2.82 -8.00
C ASP A 146 28.87 -3.04 -8.02
N THR A 147 28.21 -2.60 -6.95
CA THR A 147 26.80 -2.86 -6.68
C THR A 147 25.99 -1.57 -6.72
N PHE A 148 24.91 -1.55 -7.51
CA PHE A 148 23.90 -0.52 -7.43
C PHE A 148 22.84 -0.93 -6.38
N VAL A 149 22.47 -0.03 -5.47
CA VAL A 149 21.66 -0.37 -4.29
C VAL A 149 20.29 0.30 -4.33
N PHE A 150 19.25 -0.50 -4.22
CA PHE A 150 17.91 -0.01 -3.83
C PHE A 150 17.77 -0.10 -2.31
N VAL A 151 17.49 1.05 -1.68
CA VAL A 151 17.22 1.11 -0.23
C VAL A 151 15.72 0.98 -0.02
N SER A 152 15.32 -0.02 0.76
CA SER A 152 13.90 -0.27 1.04
C SER A 152 13.34 0.72 2.06
N GLU A 153 12.03 0.93 2.01
CA GLU A 153 11.27 1.74 2.96
C GLU A 153 11.35 1.19 4.39
N SER A 154 11.52 -0.12 4.53
CA SER A 154 11.69 -0.76 5.84
C SER A 154 13.07 -0.51 6.44
N TYR A 155 14.12 -0.38 5.61
CA TYR A 155 15.46 -0.05 6.06
C TYR A 155 15.55 1.42 6.47
N GLU A 156 15.02 2.33 5.66
CA GLU A 156 14.97 3.77 5.98
C GLU A 156 14.22 4.03 7.30
N ARG A 157 13.06 3.39 7.51
CA ARG A 157 12.31 3.55 8.76
C ARG A 157 13.13 3.10 9.97
N ARG A 158 13.86 1.98 9.88
CA ARG A 158 14.73 1.52 10.98
C ARG A 158 15.85 2.51 11.29
N MET A 159 16.40 3.17 10.26
CA MET A 159 17.45 4.17 10.44
C MET A 159 16.94 5.45 11.11
N LEU A 160 15.69 5.84 10.86
CA LEU A 160 15.05 6.99 11.49
C LEU A 160 14.66 6.74 12.96
N ASP A 161 14.28 5.50 13.30
CA ASP A 161 13.85 5.11 14.65
C ASP A 161 15.02 4.79 15.60
N GLN A 162 16.21 4.60 15.07
CA GLN A 162 17.43 4.38 15.86
C GLN A 162 18.25 5.67 15.86
N ASP A 163 18.54 6.23 17.04
CA ASP A 163 19.59 7.26 17.28
C ASP A 163 20.99 6.68 16.92
N GLY A 164 21.14 6.12 15.74
CA GLY A 164 22.30 5.40 15.27
C GLY A 164 23.21 6.23 14.38
N PRO A 165 24.50 5.90 14.35
CA PRO A 165 25.51 6.63 13.61
C PRO A 165 25.25 6.57 12.10
N GLU A 166 25.80 7.58 11.41
CA GLU A 166 25.80 7.78 9.97
C GLU A 166 25.70 6.49 9.15
N SER A 167 24.69 6.39 8.31
CA SER A 167 24.46 5.25 7.43
C SER A 167 25.72 4.95 6.60
N PRO A 168 26.27 3.74 6.67
CA PRO A 168 27.39 3.35 5.82
C PRO A 168 26.94 3.01 4.40
N LEU A 169 25.97 3.79 3.85
CA LEU A 169 25.66 3.67 2.43
C LEU A 169 26.91 4.01 1.62
N PRO A 170 27.13 3.38 0.45
CA PRO A 170 28.26 3.68 -0.40
C PRO A 170 28.40 5.19 -0.58
N ALA A 171 29.61 5.73 -0.35
CA ALA A 171 29.89 7.18 -0.39
C ALA A 171 29.58 7.83 -1.76
N ASP A 172 29.45 7.06 -2.81
CA ASP A 172 29.02 7.49 -4.13
C ASP A 172 27.49 7.58 -4.19
N GLY A 173 26.95 8.78 -3.96
CA GLY A 173 25.51 9.06 -4.05
C GLY A 173 24.86 8.68 -5.39
N ASN A 174 25.65 8.29 -6.38
CA ASN A 174 25.23 7.78 -7.68
C ASN A 174 24.96 6.27 -7.73
N ALA A 175 25.29 5.51 -6.69
CA ALA A 175 25.09 4.06 -6.62
C ALA A 175 23.86 3.63 -5.82
N VAL A 176 23.02 4.58 -5.41
CA VAL A 176 21.88 4.33 -4.51
C VAL A 176 20.61 4.93 -5.07
N ALA A 177 19.52 4.18 -5.01
CA ALA A 177 18.16 4.65 -5.25
C ALA A 177 17.26 4.29 -4.05
N HIS A 178 16.45 5.25 -3.61
CA HIS A 178 15.53 5.04 -2.49
C HIS A 178 14.15 4.65 -3.02
N ILE A 179 13.64 3.50 -2.58
CA ILE A 179 12.31 3.02 -3.01
C ILE A 179 11.22 4.00 -2.57
N TYR A 180 11.36 4.63 -1.41
CA TYR A 180 10.43 5.64 -0.93
C TYR A 180 10.24 6.79 -1.93
N ASP A 181 11.32 7.27 -2.56
CA ASP A 181 11.27 8.35 -3.55
C ASP A 181 10.53 7.92 -4.83
N LEU A 182 10.63 6.64 -5.20
CA LEU A 182 9.89 6.10 -6.34
C LEU A 182 8.38 6.04 -6.03
N LEU A 183 8.02 5.66 -4.80
CA LEU A 183 6.63 5.56 -4.35
C LEU A 183 5.97 6.93 -4.16
N SER A 184 6.74 7.98 -3.85
CA SER A 184 6.22 9.33 -3.58
C SER A 184 5.92 10.14 -4.84
N LYS A 185 6.51 9.81 -5.99
CA LYS A 185 6.36 10.52 -7.27
C LYS A 185 5.18 10.03 -8.12
N GLY A 186 4.49 8.97 -7.73
CA GLY A 186 3.32 8.37 -8.41
C GLY A 186 2.03 8.64 -7.64
#